data_8dea0a7853664552e54e3676b97c4caf
#
_entry.id   8dea0a7853664552e54e3676b97c4caf
#
_cell.length_a   1.000
_cell.length_b   1.000
_cell.length_c   1.000
_cell.angle_alpha   90.00
_cell.angle_beta   90.00
_cell.angle_gamma   90.00
#
_symmetry.space_group_name_H-M   'P 1'
#
loop_
_entity.id
_entity.type
_entity.pdbx_description
1 polymer ?
#
loop_
_entity_poly.entity_id
_entity_poly.type
_entity_poly.pdbx_seq_one_letter_code
_entity_poly.pdbx_strand_id
1 'polypeptide(L)'
;MALRAWLGIAVGMMIWLDVASEDVMAQTRIAKATSLRCSFSSQTKAGWRADGSADIATGKTALTLRFDGIDTDAGTAELKTGSMTSELIVRASEGYLNFLQVFRTGPIYTTTVFDAGSRGGTFKAVHSRHEYLDPPLPGATSSPEQYYGECEIVQ
;
A
#
# COMPACT_ATOMS: atom_id res chain seq x y z
N MET A 1 51.42 -6.94 57.76
CA MET A 1 50.23 -7.76 57.61
C MET A 1 49.47 -7.24 56.39
N ALA A 2 49.49 -8.00 55.34
CA ALA A 2 48.93 -7.58 54.05
C ALA A 2 47.52 -8.13 53.87
N LEU A 3 46.56 -7.24 53.60
CA LEU A 3 45.18 -7.60 53.28
C LEU A 3 45.01 -7.54 51.76
N ARG A 4 44.78 -8.68 51.13
CA ARG A 4 44.48 -8.80 49.70
C ARG A 4 43.01 -8.59 49.47
N ALA A 5 42.64 -7.55 48.70
CA ALA A 5 41.31 -7.32 48.16
C ALA A 5 41.15 -8.08 46.84
N TRP A 6 40.12 -8.93 46.74
CA TRP A 6 39.71 -9.62 45.51
C TRP A 6 38.72 -8.73 44.76
N LEU A 7 39.08 -8.30 43.57
CA LEU A 7 38.15 -7.69 42.61
C LEU A 7 37.45 -8.81 41.83
N GLY A 8 36.17 -8.97 42.06
CA GLY A 8 35.33 -9.79 41.22
C GLY A 8 34.83 -9.00 40.00
N ILE A 9 35.29 -9.36 38.81
CA ILE A 9 34.79 -8.81 37.56
C ILE A 9 33.56 -9.65 37.18
N ALA A 10 32.35 -9.05 37.28
CA ALA A 10 31.13 -9.60 36.74
C ALA A 10 31.07 -9.24 35.25
N VAL A 11 31.31 -10.22 34.39
CA VAL A 11 31.09 -10.10 32.94
C VAL A 11 29.58 -10.25 32.71
N GLY A 12 28.90 -9.13 32.55
CA GLY A 12 27.51 -9.08 32.09
C GLY A 12 27.44 -9.37 30.57
N MET A 13 27.07 -10.59 30.25
CA MET A 13 26.82 -11.00 28.87
C MET A 13 25.48 -10.39 28.42
N MET A 14 25.48 -9.25 27.70
CA MET A 14 24.35 -8.68 27.03
C MET A 14 24.01 -9.56 25.83
N ILE A 15 22.96 -10.34 25.95
CA ILE A 15 22.30 -11.01 24.82
C ILE A 15 21.43 -9.95 24.14
N TRP A 16 21.91 -9.33 23.07
CA TRP A 16 21.09 -8.58 22.16
C TRP A 16 20.35 -9.58 21.27
N LEU A 17 19.07 -9.74 21.51
CA LEU A 17 18.20 -10.52 20.63
C LEU A 17 17.98 -9.73 19.34
N ASP A 18 18.39 -10.32 18.23
CA ASP A 18 18.08 -9.88 16.87
C ASP A 18 16.55 -9.96 16.60
N VAL A 19 15.81 -8.95 17.02
CA VAL A 19 14.37 -8.82 16.68
C VAL A 19 14.17 -7.96 15.41
N ALA A 20 15.25 -7.40 14.85
CA ALA A 20 15.16 -6.43 13.77
C ALA A 20 15.16 -7.01 12.34
N SER A 21 15.30 -8.34 12.16
CA SER A 21 15.59 -8.88 10.82
C SER A 21 14.37 -9.20 9.95
N GLU A 22 13.20 -9.44 10.52
CA GLU A 22 12.01 -9.79 9.73
C GLU A 22 11.39 -8.58 9.04
N ASP A 23 11.31 -7.44 9.70
CA ASP A 23 10.72 -6.21 9.15
C ASP A 23 11.56 -5.63 8.01
N VAL A 24 12.89 -5.68 8.12
CA VAL A 24 13.82 -5.23 7.07
C VAL A 24 13.75 -6.13 5.83
N MET A 25 13.53 -7.43 6.01
CA MET A 25 13.42 -8.37 4.89
C MET A 25 12.08 -8.26 4.15
N ALA A 26 10.98 -7.97 4.86
CA ALA A 26 9.68 -7.78 4.24
C ALA A 26 9.64 -6.49 3.41
N GLN A 27 10.17 -5.39 3.95
CA GLN A 27 10.33 -4.12 3.26
C GLN A 27 11.15 -4.25 1.97
N THR A 28 12.19 -5.11 2.00
CA THR A 28 12.99 -5.43 0.82
C THR A 28 12.20 -6.22 -0.22
N ARG A 29 11.23 -7.05 0.17
CA ARG A 29 10.41 -7.84 -0.76
C ARG A 29 9.44 -6.97 -1.56
N ILE A 30 8.71 -6.07 -0.90
CA ILE A 30 7.76 -5.19 -1.59
C ILE A 30 8.47 -4.20 -2.52
N ALA A 31 9.63 -3.67 -2.10
CA ALA A 31 10.43 -2.76 -2.91
C ALA A 31 11.07 -3.42 -4.14
N LYS A 32 11.21 -4.74 -4.13
CA LYS A 32 11.77 -5.55 -5.25
C LYS A 32 10.70 -6.23 -6.09
N ALA A 33 9.42 -6.06 -5.76
CA ALA A 33 8.33 -6.64 -6.54
C ALA A 33 8.29 -6.01 -7.93
N THR A 34 8.31 -6.84 -8.97
CA THR A 34 8.16 -6.41 -10.37
C THR A 34 6.72 -6.51 -10.86
N SER A 35 5.89 -7.29 -10.16
CA SER A 35 4.45 -7.42 -10.45
C SER A 35 3.66 -7.70 -9.18
N LEU A 36 2.49 -7.07 -9.07
CA LEU A 36 1.56 -7.25 -7.98
C LEU A 36 0.15 -7.48 -8.50
N ARG A 37 -0.60 -8.36 -7.84
CA ARG A 37 -2.04 -8.50 -7.98
C ARG A 37 -2.71 -8.09 -6.68
N CYS A 38 -3.60 -7.09 -6.74
CA CYS A 38 -4.32 -6.55 -5.60
C CYS A 38 -5.81 -6.87 -5.73
N SER A 39 -6.41 -7.38 -4.67
CA SER A 39 -7.83 -7.72 -4.58
C SER A 39 -8.46 -6.95 -3.43
N PHE A 40 -9.51 -6.20 -3.72
CA PHE A 40 -10.21 -5.36 -2.76
C PHE A 40 -11.63 -5.90 -2.55
N SER A 41 -11.99 -6.15 -1.30
CA SER A 41 -13.28 -6.74 -0.92
C SER A 41 -14.24 -5.78 -0.22
N SER A 42 -13.73 -4.63 0.22
CA SER A 42 -14.49 -3.59 0.92
C SER A 42 -14.26 -2.24 0.27
N GLN A 43 -15.27 -1.38 0.32
CA GLN A 43 -15.17 -0.01 -0.19
C GLN A 43 -15.90 0.99 0.70
N THR A 44 -15.47 2.23 0.63
CA THR A 44 -16.17 3.41 1.13
C THR A 44 -16.39 4.35 -0.04
N LYS A 45 -17.63 4.87 -0.17
CA LYS A 45 -18.00 5.90 -1.13
C LYS A 45 -18.38 7.15 -0.36
N ALA A 46 -17.99 8.31 -0.87
CA ALA A 46 -18.34 9.59 -0.29
C ALA A 46 -19.04 10.47 -1.32
N GLY A 47 -20.01 11.24 -0.85
CA GLY A 47 -20.72 12.25 -1.64
C GLY A 47 -21.10 13.41 -0.74
N TRP A 48 -21.94 14.32 -1.26
CA TRP A 48 -22.46 15.44 -0.49
C TRP A 48 -23.98 15.48 -0.55
N ARG A 49 -24.60 15.74 0.60
CA ARG A 49 -26.05 15.98 0.70
C ARG A 49 -26.36 17.40 0.24
N ALA A 50 -27.63 17.70 0.05
CA ALA A 50 -28.09 19.02 -0.36
C ALA A 50 -27.74 20.12 0.63
N ASP A 51 -27.54 19.80 1.91
CA ASP A 51 -27.10 20.73 2.96
C ASP A 51 -25.58 20.93 3.01
N GLY A 52 -24.83 20.28 2.10
CA GLY A 52 -23.36 20.34 2.02
C GLY A 52 -22.65 19.40 2.99
N SER A 53 -23.35 18.64 3.82
CA SER A 53 -22.72 17.62 4.69
C SER A 53 -22.24 16.42 3.88
N ALA A 54 -21.14 15.79 4.33
CA ALA A 54 -20.65 14.57 3.70
C ALA A 54 -21.62 13.40 3.93
N ASP A 55 -21.85 12.62 2.87
CA ASP A 55 -22.58 11.36 2.91
C ASP A 55 -21.59 10.22 2.63
N ILE A 56 -21.35 9.37 3.63
CA ILE A 56 -20.36 8.31 3.56
C ILE A 56 -21.06 6.96 3.71
N ALA A 57 -20.89 6.11 2.72
CA ALA A 57 -21.42 4.76 2.71
C ALA A 57 -20.29 3.73 2.58
N THR A 58 -20.43 2.61 3.29
CA THR A 58 -19.52 1.47 3.19
C THR A 58 -20.22 0.30 2.51
N GLY A 59 -19.46 -0.55 1.82
CA GLY A 59 -20.01 -1.69 1.12
C GLY A 59 -18.97 -2.75 0.77
N LYS A 60 -19.46 -3.84 0.19
CA LYS A 60 -18.62 -4.87 -0.41
C LYS A 60 -18.30 -4.50 -1.85
N THR A 61 -17.14 -4.98 -2.33
CA THR A 61 -16.73 -4.82 -3.72
C THR A 61 -15.95 -6.06 -4.17
N ALA A 62 -15.62 -6.15 -5.45
CA ALA A 62 -14.79 -7.19 -6.04
C ALA A 62 -13.82 -6.56 -7.07
N LEU A 63 -13.13 -5.49 -6.67
CA LEU A 63 -12.15 -4.84 -7.53
C LEU A 63 -10.84 -5.62 -7.51
N THR A 64 -10.29 -5.91 -8.69
CA THR A 64 -8.96 -6.47 -8.84
C THR A 64 -8.11 -5.57 -9.74
N LEU A 65 -6.90 -5.27 -9.31
CA LEU A 65 -5.92 -4.49 -10.06
C LEU A 65 -4.65 -5.32 -10.23
N ARG A 66 -4.03 -5.23 -11.41
CA ARG A 66 -2.75 -5.85 -11.70
C ARG A 66 -1.75 -4.78 -12.09
N PHE A 67 -0.65 -4.73 -11.35
CA PHE A 67 0.49 -3.86 -11.59
C PHE A 67 1.65 -4.70 -12.15
N ASP A 68 2.16 -4.34 -13.31
CA ASP A 68 3.27 -5.01 -13.96
C ASP A 68 4.39 -4.01 -14.27
N GLY A 69 5.59 -4.53 -14.55
CA GLY A 69 6.73 -3.70 -14.89
C GLY A 69 7.09 -2.68 -13.81
N ILE A 70 6.92 -3.06 -12.53
CA ILE A 70 7.23 -2.16 -11.42
C ILE A 70 8.73 -1.95 -11.38
N ASP A 71 9.15 -0.70 -11.56
CA ASP A 71 10.52 -0.23 -11.45
C ASP A 71 10.56 0.93 -10.46
N THR A 72 11.04 0.65 -9.26
CA THR A 72 11.11 1.65 -8.17
C THR A 72 12.23 2.65 -8.36
N ASP A 73 13.25 2.32 -9.13
CA ASP A 73 14.39 3.20 -9.45
C ASP A 73 14.00 4.20 -10.55
N ALA A 74 13.37 3.71 -11.62
CA ALA A 74 12.79 4.57 -12.67
C ALA A 74 11.52 5.30 -12.19
N GLY A 75 10.84 4.78 -11.17
CA GLY A 75 9.61 5.34 -10.65
C GLY A 75 8.39 5.09 -11.53
N THR A 76 8.36 3.96 -12.26
CA THR A 76 7.33 3.62 -13.25
C THR A 76 6.72 2.25 -13.00
N ALA A 77 5.48 2.06 -13.45
CA ALA A 77 4.79 0.78 -13.55
C ALA A 77 3.66 0.86 -14.58
N GLU A 78 3.06 -0.27 -14.88
CA GLU A 78 1.86 -0.37 -15.71
C GLU A 78 0.69 -0.93 -14.89
N LEU A 79 -0.48 -0.30 -14.99
CA LEU A 79 -1.75 -0.84 -14.52
C LEU A 79 -2.47 -1.51 -15.68
N LYS A 80 -2.77 -2.79 -15.54
CA LYS A 80 -3.59 -3.54 -16.49
C LYS A 80 -5.03 -3.68 -15.98
N THR A 81 -5.98 -3.21 -16.80
CA THR A 81 -7.42 -3.30 -16.53
C THR A 81 -8.13 -3.79 -17.79
N GLY A 82 -8.46 -5.09 -17.82
CA GLY A 82 -8.97 -5.72 -19.03
C GLY A 82 -7.96 -5.63 -20.19
N SER A 83 -8.34 -4.98 -21.29
CA SER A 83 -7.47 -4.76 -22.46
C SER A 83 -6.71 -3.43 -22.41
N MET A 84 -6.92 -2.61 -21.40
CA MET A 84 -6.27 -1.31 -21.27
C MET A 84 -5.02 -1.40 -20.39
N THR A 85 -3.97 -0.69 -20.81
CA THR A 85 -2.76 -0.49 -20.02
C THR A 85 -2.58 1.01 -19.79
N SER A 86 -2.29 1.39 -18.57
CA SER A 86 -2.02 2.77 -18.18
C SER A 86 -0.67 2.86 -17.49
N GLU A 87 0.12 3.83 -17.85
CA GLU A 87 1.37 4.14 -17.14
C GLU A 87 1.07 4.77 -15.78
N LEU A 88 1.88 4.40 -14.79
CA LEU A 88 1.80 4.88 -13.42
C LEU A 88 3.11 5.49 -12.97
N ILE A 89 3.03 6.42 -12.05
CA ILE A 89 4.15 6.87 -11.25
C ILE A 89 4.26 5.97 -10.02
N VAL A 90 5.46 5.45 -9.76
CA VAL A 90 5.74 4.62 -8.57
C VAL A 90 6.64 5.38 -7.61
N ARG A 91 6.35 5.25 -6.33
CA ARG A 91 7.23 5.72 -5.25
C ARG A 91 7.29 4.66 -4.16
N ALA A 92 8.50 4.18 -3.91
CA ALA A 92 8.81 3.35 -2.76
C ALA A 92 9.36 4.20 -1.63
N SER A 93 8.92 3.96 -0.43
CA SER A 93 9.46 4.52 0.79
C SER A 93 9.39 3.46 1.89
N GLU A 94 9.94 3.75 3.04
CA GLU A 94 10.01 2.82 4.16
C GLU A 94 8.65 2.22 4.50
N GLY A 95 8.47 0.91 4.21
CA GLY A 95 7.21 0.18 4.45
C GLY A 95 6.05 0.48 3.51
N TYR A 96 6.26 1.25 2.44
CA TYR A 96 5.20 1.67 1.52
C TYR A 96 5.63 1.52 0.07
N LEU A 97 4.70 1.06 -0.77
CA LEU A 97 4.82 1.15 -2.23
C LEU A 97 3.56 1.85 -2.76
N ASN A 98 3.77 2.99 -3.38
CA ASN A 98 2.70 3.86 -3.86
C ASN A 98 2.68 3.89 -5.37
N PHE A 99 1.48 3.73 -5.95
CA PHE A 99 1.18 3.88 -7.36
C PHE A 99 0.24 5.06 -7.55
N LEU A 100 0.57 5.97 -8.46
CA LEU A 100 -0.24 7.12 -8.80
C LEU A 100 -0.60 7.08 -10.28
N GLN A 101 -1.89 7.20 -10.57
CA GLN A 101 -2.45 7.39 -11.90
C GLN A 101 -3.04 8.79 -11.98
N VAL A 102 -2.50 9.62 -12.86
CA VAL A 102 -2.97 11.00 -13.06
C VAL A 102 -3.63 11.08 -14.43
N PHE A 103 -4.90 11.42 -14.44
CA PHE A 103 -5.68 11.55 -15.67
C PHE A 103 -5.60 12.98 -16.20
N ARG A 104 -5.53 13.13 -17.52
CA ARG A 104 -5.54 14.45 -18.17
C ARG A 104 -6.82 15.25 -17.88
N THR A 105 -7.90 14.56 -17.55
CA THR A 105 -9.21 15.14 -17.21
C THR A 105 -9.33 15.59 -15.77
N GLY A 106 -8.29 15.38 -14.94
CA GLY A 106 -8.20 15.87 -13.58
C GLY A 106 -8.18 14.82 -12.48
N PRO A 107 -8.91 13.68 -12.56
CA PRO A 107 -8.92 12.68 -11.51
C PRO A 107 -7.52 12.13 -11.18
N ILE A 108 -7.31 11.78 -9.92
CA ILE A 108 -6.11 11.10 -9.44
C ILE A 108 -6.54 9.83 -8.72
N TYR A 109 -5.96 8.70 -9.15
CA TYR A 109 -6.13 7.43 -8.44
C TYR A 109 -4.80 7.05 -7.80
N THR A 110 -4.88 6.57 -6.57
CA THR A 110 -3.70 6.11 -5.83
C THR A 110 -3.91 4.70 -5.32
N THR A 111 -2.87 3.89 -5.35
CA THR A 111 -2.84 2.61 -4.64
C THR A 111 -1.63 2.60 -3.73
N THR A 112 -1.86 2.41 -2.44
CA THR A 112 -0.78 2.24 -1.45
C THR A 112 -0.79 0.81 -0.95
N VAL A 113 0.34 0.15 -1.04
CA VAL A 113 0.60 -1.19 -0.50
C VAL A 113 1.49 -1.06 0.71
N PHE A 114 1.09 -1.69 1.82
CA PHE A 114 1.73 -1.58 3.12
C PHE A 114 2.45 -2.88 3.46
N ASP A 115 3.63 -2.76 3.98
CA ASP A 115 4.36 -3.89 4.55
C ASP A 115 3.82 -4.24 5.95
N ALA A 116 3.44 -3.22 6.71
CA ALA A 116 2.84 -3.39 8.03
C ALA A 116 1.54 -4.20 7.98
N GLY A 117 1.42 -5.20 8.85
CA GLY A 117 0.25 -6.08 8.92
C GLY A 117 0.18 -7.17 7.85
N SER A 118 1.25 -7.34 7.06
CA SER A 118 1.39 -8.43 6.07
C SER A 118 1.40 -9.80 6.75
N ARG A 119 0.68 -10.75 6.17
CA ARG A 119 0.61 -12.15 6.65
C ARG A 119 0.56 -13.10 5.48
N GLY A 120 1.24 -14.24 5.59
CA GLY A 120 1.13 -15.32 4.59
C GLY A 120 1.56 -14.95 3.17
N GLY A 121 2.39 -13.91 3.01
CA GLY A 121 2.87 -13.46 1.70
C GLY A 121 1.97 -12.43 1.01
N THR A 122 0.88 -11.98 1.65
CA THR A 122 0.05 -10.86 1.19
C THR A 122 0.40 -9.57 1.91
N PHE A 123 0.13 -8.44 1.28
CA PHE A 123 0.36 -7.09 1.78
C PHE A 123 -0.96 -6.33 1.85
N LYS A 124 -1.22 -5.63 2.92
CA LYS A 124 -2.41 -4.76 3.01
C LYS A 124 -2.33 -3.66 1.95
N ALA A 125 -3.48 -3.29 1.41
CA ALA A 125 -3.55 -2.25 0.39
C ALA A 125 -4.81 -1.40 0.50
N VAL A 126 -4.66 -0.14 0.09
CA VAL A 126 -5.75 0.81 -0.10
C VAL A 126 -5.65 1.39 -1.51
N HIS A 127 -6.75 1.37 -2.24
CA HIS A 127 -6.88 2.06 -3.52
C HIS A 127 -7.88 3.20 -3.36
N SER A 128 -7.52 4.41 -3.77
CA SER A 128 -8.36 5.60 -3.64
C SER A 128 -8.58 6.23 -5.01
N ARG A 129 -9.82 6.62 -5.28
CA ARG A 129 -10.22 7.37 -6.47
C ARG A 129 -10.69 8.74 -6.04
N HIS A 130 -10.03 9.78 -6.52
CA HIS A 130 -10.36 11.18 -6.26
C HIS A 130 -11.06 11.74 -7.49
N GLU A 131 -12.34 11.42 -7.62
CA GLU A 131 -13.19 11.83 -8.73
C GLU A 131 -14.51 12.36 -8.19
N TYR A 132 -15.04 13.41 -8.81
CA TYR A 132 -16.36 13.94 -8.53
C TYR A 132 -16.98 14.48 -9.81
N LEU A 133 -18.13 13.92 -10.19
CA LEU A 133 -18.88 14.33 -11.38
C LEU A 133 -20.33 14.65 -10.96
N ASP A 134 -20.77 15.86 -11.31
CA ASP A 134 -22.14 16.31 -11.12
C ASP A 134 -22.65 16.98 -12.41
N PRO A 135 -23.65 16.43 -13.10
CA PRO A 135 -24.36 15.16 -12.80
C PRO A 135 -23.48 13.91 -13.01
N PRO A 136 -23.78 12.83 -12.29
CA PRO A 136 -23.04 11.58 -12.44
C PRO A 136 -23.23 10.97 -13.82
N LEU A 137 -22.15 10.43 -14.39
CA LEU A 137 -22.17 9.72 -15.68
C LEU A 137 -22.54 8.24 -15.46
N PRO A 138 -23.54 7.71 -16.19
CA PRO A 138 -23.88 6.28 -16.11
C PRO A 138 -22.68 5.39 -16.44
N GLY A 139 -22.38 4.41 -15.55
CA GLY A 139 -21.30 3.44 -15.75
C GLY A 139 -19.90 3.95 -15.42
N ALA A 140 -19.75 5.20 -14.97
CA ALA A 140 -18.49 5.77 -14.52
C ALA A 140 -18.49 6.00 -13.00
N THR A 141 -17.32 5.96 -12.38
CA THR A 141 -17.14 6.44 -11.02
C THR A 141 -17.39 7.95 -11.03
N SER A 142 -18.26 8.42 -10.15
CA SER A 142 -18.66 9.83 -10.10
C SER A 142 -18.52 10.46 -8.72
N SER A 143 -17.96 9.72 -7.77
CA SER A 143 -17.77 10.15 -6.38
C SER A 143 -16.44 9.64 -5.83
N PRO A 144 -15.87 10.30 -4.82
CA PRO A 144 -14.69 9.81 -4.13
C PRO A 144 -14.93 8.41 -3.55
N GLU A 145 -13.99 7.50 -3.79
CA GLU A 145 -14.06 6.12 -3.34
C GLU A 145 -12.76 5.67 -2.74
N GLN A 146 -12.84 4.83 -1.71
CA GLN A 146 -11.70 4.09 -1.17
C GLN A 146 -12.00 2.60 -1.11
N TYR A 147 -11.03 1.80 -1.52
CA TYR A 147 -11.10 0.34 -1.55
C TYR A 147 -10.04 -0.24 -0.63
N TYR A 148 -10.40 -1.26 0.13
CA TYR A 148 -9.55 -1.91 1.13
C TYR A 148 -9.37 -3.37 0.78
N GLY A 149 -8.12 -3.84 0.78
CA GLY A 149 -7.80 -5.20 0.38
C GLY A 149 -6.37 -5.60 0.62
N GLU A 150 -5.90 -6.53 -0.20
CA GLU A 150 -4.57 -7.11 -0.09
C GLU A 150 -3.94 -7.28 -1.48
N CYS A 151 -2.62 -7.18 -1.53
CA CYS A 151 -1.84 -7.47 -2.72
C CYS A 151 -0.93 -8.69 -2.48
N GLU A 152 -0.66 -9.43 -3.54
CA GLU A 152 0.34 -10.50 -3.58
C GLU A 152 1.34 -10.25 -4.70
N ILE A 153 2.59 -10.67 -4.49
CA ILE A 153 3.60 -10.67 -5.55
C ILE A 153 3.26 -11.80 -6.52
N VAL A 154 3.18 -11.48 -7.82
CA VAL A 154 2.96 -12.45 -8.88
C VAL A 154 4.17 -12.50 -9.80
N GLN A 155 4.43 -13.69 -10.35
CA GLN A 155 5.52 -13.93 -11.32
C GLN A 155 4.99 -13.80 -12.74
#